data_5855dc0391d6dd69b56ada5054afe53d
#
_entry.id   5855dc0391d6dd69b56ada5054afe53d
#
_cell.length_a   1.000
_cell.length_b   1.000
_cell.length_c   1.000
_cell.angle_alpha   90.00
_cell.angle_beta   90.00
_cell.angle_gamma   90.00
#
_symmetry.space_group_name_H-M   'P 1'
#
loop_
_entity.id
_entity.type
_entity.pdbx_description
1 polymer ?
#
loop_
_entity_poly.entity_id
_entity_poly.type
_entity_poly.pdbx_seq_one_letter_code
_entity_poly.pdbx_strand_id
1 'polypeptide(L)'
;EVVAGDVFIVQGQSNAEANERNGSASANNSNFIRVYASGTENGTNLQNNDNWFVAQGDGDKETDGNAGQWGLKLAKMLQDDLNIPIAIFNGAHGGQPIEFFQAPGNYATSTSSNYGRMYYRLNETGLKANVRGILWSQGEANSFGSGLATQSYMNLFNDLKTAWLNDYPNIEHFYVFQTRDCDCGTTAAGRLKIKEAQRLLAINDATISIMPTTGMSLASDNCHYPFGNGYEKFATRIYPLVKRDIYGESFTQNIDA
;
A
#
# COMPACT_ATOMS: atom_id res chain seq x y z
N GLU A 1 0.82 21.56 -16.46
CA GLU A 1 2.11 21.49 -15.76
C GLU A 1 2.64 20.07 -15.86
N VAL A 2 3.88 19.89 -16.30
CA VAL A 2 4.54 18.57 -16.35
C VAL A 2 5.46 18.48 -15.14
N VAL A 3 5.27 17.45 -14.32
CA VAL A 3 6.15 17.16 -13.17
C VAL A 3 6.79 15.80 -13.39
N ALA A 4 8.09 15.71 -13.12
CA ALA A 4 8.83 14.47 -13.13
C ALA A 4 9.19 14.10 -11.69
N GLY A 5 8.96 12.85 -11.31
CA GLY A 5 9.20 12.38 -9.94
C GLY A 5 8.99 10.88 -9.82
N ASP A 6 9.00 10.37 -8.60
CA ASP A 6 8.88 8.95 -8.33
C ASP A 6 7.43 8.51 -8.10
N VAL A 7 7.15 7.28 -8.44
CA VAL A 7 5.81 6.68 -8.36
C VAL A 7 5.83 5.50 -7.39
N PHE A 8 4.87 5.49 -6.46
CA PHE A 8 4.65 4.41 -5.52
C PHE A 8 3.20 3.91 -5.57
N ILE A 9 3.02 2.62 -5.35
CA ILE A 9 1.71 2.00 -5.20
C ILE A 9 1.50 1.62 -3.73
N VAL A 10 0.37 2.00 -3.17
CA VAL A 10 -0.17 1.47 -1.92
C VAL A 10 -1.25 0.46 -2.28
N GLN A 11 -1.14 -0.76 -1.75
CA GLN A 11 -2.10 -1.82 -2.03
C GLN A 11 -2.36 -2.67 -0.79
N GLY A 12 -3.52 -3.29 -0.73
CA GLY A 12 -3.93 -4.12 0.40
C GLY A 12 -5.35 -3.80 0.88
N GLN A 13 -5.65 -4.10 2.15
CA GLN A 13 -6.98 -3.91 2.70
C GLN A 13 -7.12 -2.60 3.50
N SER A 14 -8.06 -2.52 4.45
CA SER A 14 -8.45 -1.27 5.14
C SER A 14 -7.29 -0.51 5.79
N ASN A 15 -6.26 -1.19 6.30
CA ASN A 15 -5.07 -0.53 6.84
C ASN A 15 -4.13 0.00 5.76
N ALA A 16 -4.29 -0.42 4.50
CA ALA A 16 -3.69 0.21 3.33
C ALA A 16 -4.54 1.38 2.80
N GLU A 17 -5.88 1.29 2.83
CA GLU A 17 -6.74 2.46 2.57
C GLU A 17 -6.40 3.60 3.54
N ALA A 18 -6.16 3.25 4.80
CA ALA A 18 -5.78 4.15 5.88
C ALA A 18 -6.71 5.37 5.98
N ASN A 19 -8.01 5.10 5.96
CA ASN A 19 -9.05 6.13 6.13
C ASN A 19 -8.97 6.77 7.51
N GLU A 20 -9.45 7.99 7.62
CA GLU A 20 -9.52 8.68 8.91
C GLU A 20 -10.34 7.89 9.94
N ARG A 21 -9.72 7.62 11.09
CA ARG A 21 -10.39 7.03 12.26
C ARG A 21 -10.33 7.95 13.47
N ASN A 22 -9.20 8.61 13.64
CA ASN A 22 -8.98 9.65 14.66
C ASN A 22 -7.71 10.42 14.30
N GLY A 23 -7.83 11.72 14.11
CA GLY A 23 -6.74 12.59 13.68
C GLY A 23 -6.56 12.63 12.17
N SER A 24 -6.15 13.78 11.67
CA SER A 24 -6.07 14.13 10.25
C SER A 24 -4.62 14.11 9.76
N ALA A 25 -4.42 13.64 8.54
CA ALA A 25 -3.16 13.72 7.81
C ALA A 25 -3.01 15.00 6.97
N SER A 26 -4.00 15.90 6.95
CA SER A 26 -4.08 17.06 6.04
C SER A 26 -2.88 18.03 6.13
N ALA A 27 -2.17 18.06 7.27
CA ALA A 27 -0.93 18.83 7.41
C ALA A 27 0.20 18.37 6.44
N ASN A 28 0.04 17.20 5.81
CA ASN A 28 0.99 16.66 4.84
C ASN A 28 0.59 16.94 3.38
N ASN A 29 -0.48 17.66 3.12
CA ASN A 29 -0.89 18.03 1.77
C ASN A 29 0.19 18.87 1.09
N SER A 30 0.45 18.60 -0.19
CA SER A 30 1.43 19.32 -1.01
C SER A 30 1.02 19.35 -2.47
N ASN A 31 1.23 20.48 -3.13
CA ASN A 31 1.03 20.58 -4.58
C ASN A 31 1.98 19.70 -5.41
N PHE A 32 3.00 19.12 -4.79
CA PHE A 32 3.97 18.23 -5.43
C PHE A 32 3.71 16.75 -5.12
N ILE A 33 2.62 16.43 -4.43
CA ILE A 33 2.17 15.07 -4.21
C ILE A 33 0.87 14.87 -4.95
N ARG A 34 0.84 13.91 -5.88
CA ARG A 34 -0.27 13.73 -6.80
C ARG A 34 -0.82 12.30 -6.79
N VAL A 35 -2.11 12.20 -7.04
CA VAL A 35 -2.83 10.96 -7.31
C VAL A 35 -3.64 11.13 -8.58
N TYR A 36 -3.66 10.12 -9.44
CA TYR A 36 -4.56 10.09 -10.59
C TYR A 36 -5.81 9.30 -10.26
N ALA A 37 -6.96 9.91 -10.45
CA ALA A 37 -8.28 9.36 -10.16
C ALA A 37 -8.44 8.97 -8.66
N SER A 38 -9.31 8.04 -8.36
CA SER A 38 -9.48 7.43 -7.04
C SER A 38 -9.26 5.92 -7.11
N GLY A 39 -9.16 5.26 -5.95
CA GLY A 39 -9.06 3.80 -5.86
C GLY A 39 -10.39 3.06 -6.02
N THR A 40 -11.36 3.62 -6.67
CA THR A 40 -12.79 3.31 -6.65
C THR A 40 -13.15 1.82 -6.64
N GLU A 41 -14.33 1.50 -6.10
CA GLU A 41 -14.89 0.14 -6.11
C GLU A 41 -15.45 -0.27 -7.47
N ASN A 42 -15.75 0.68 -8.34
CA ASN A 42 -16.31 0.38 -9.64
C ASN A 42 -15.56 1.10 -10.77
N GLY A 43 -15.39 0.39 -11.89
CA GLY A 43 -14.66 0.90 -13.02
C GLY A 43 -15.35 2.04 -13.76
N THR A 44 -16.65 2.19 -13.63
CA THR A 44 -17.40 3.28 -14.28
C THR A 44 -17.05 4.63 -13.64
N ASN A 45 -17.03 4.69 -12.32
CA ASN A 45 -16.63 5.92 -11.62
C ASN A 45 -15.19 6.27 -11.94
N LEU A 46 -14.30 5.28 -11.96
CA LEU A 46 -12.90 5.47 -12.30
C LEU A 46 -12.75 6.11 -13.69
N GLN A 47 -13.44 5.60 -14.70
CA GLN A 47 -13.35 6.11 -16.08
C GLN A 47 -14.01 7.49 -16.26
N ASN A 48 -14.95 7.87 -15.40
CA ASN A 48 -15.57 9.18 -15.43
C ASN A 48 -14.75 10.26 -14.70
N ASN A 49 -13.75 9.89 -13.94
CA ASN A 49 -12.98 10.77 -13.07
C ASN A 49 -11.46 10.62 -13.27
N ASP A 50 -11.03 10.50 -14.52
CA ASP A 50 -9.64 10.32 -14.88
C ASP A 50 -8.88 11.66 -14.95
N ASN A 51 -8.67 12.25 -13.79
CA ASN A 51 -7.92 13.49 -13.62
C ASN A 51 -6.81 13.35 -12.58
N TRP A 52 -5.86 14.29 -12.63
CA TRP A 52 -4.86 14.45 -11.60
C TRP A 52 -5.38 15.31 -10.45
N PHE A 53 -5.25 14.83 -9.24
CA PHE A 53 -5.61 15.52 -8.00
C PHE A 53 -4.38 15.77 -7.13
N VAL A 54 -4.44 16.82 -6.32
CA VAL A 54 -3.55 16.95 -5.16
C VAL A 54 -3.87 15.82 -4.21
N ALA A 55 -2.85 15.11 -3.75
CA ALA A 55 -3.05 13.98 -2.86
C ALA A 55 -3.67 14.42 -1.53
N GLN A 56 -4.60 13.63 -1.03
CA GLN A 56 -5.19 13.78 0.29
C GLN A 56 -5.17 12.46 1.06
N GLY A 57 -5.16 12.51 2.39
CA GLY A 57 -4.99 11.32 3.22
C GLY A 57 -6.24 10.87 3.96
N ASP A 58 -7.20 11.75 4.19
CA ASP A 58 -8.30 11.50 5.14
C ASP A 58 -9.55 10.86 4.49
N GLY A 59 -9.59 10.79 3.17
CA GLY A 59 -10.68 10.19 2.42
C GLY A 59 -10.70 8.66 2.46
N ASP A 60 -11.72 8.08 1.88
CA ASP A 60 -11.82 6.66 1.59
C ASP A 60 -11.43 6.35 0.14
N LYS A 61 -11.52 5.09 -0.27
CA LYS A 61 -11.17 4.64 -1.62
C LYS A 61 -11.95 5.28 -2.76
N GLU A 62 -13.14 5.85 -2.45
CA GLU A 62 -13.97 6.57 -3.42
C GLU A 62 -13.62 8.06 -3.52
N THR A 63 -12.79 8.56 -2.62
CA THR A 63 -12.43 9.97 -2.59
C THR A 63 -11.37 10.28 -3.64
N ASP A 64 -11.62 11.30 -4.45
CA ASP A 64 -10.68 11.75 -5.47
C ASP A 64 -9.35 12.17 -4.85
N GLY A 65 -8.25 11.67 -5.43
CA GLY A 65 -6.91 11.98 -4.95
C GLY A 65 -6.53 11.28 -3.62
N ASN A 66 -7.31 10.29 -3.16
CA ASN A 66 -6.98 9.60 -1.92
C ASN A 66 -5.67 8.81 -2.02
N ALA A 67 -4.73 9.15 -1.13
CA ALA A 67 -3.45 8.46 -0.93
C ALA A 67 -3.47 7.56 0.32
N GLY A 68 -4.48 7.72 1.18
CA GLY A 68 -4.49 7.19 2.55
C GLY A 68 -3.55 7.96 3.47
N GLN A 69 -3.84 7.97 4.77
CA GLN A 69 -3.14 8.85 5.73
C GLN A 69 -1.64 8.59 5.77
N TRP A 70 -1.20 7.34 5.87
CA TRP A 70 0.23 7.03 5.90
C TRP A 70 0.89 7.12 4.53
N GLY A 71 0.16 6.85 3.45
CA GLY A 71 0.64 7.03 2.09
C GLY A 71 0.98 8.49 1.81
N LEU A 72 0.08 9.41 2.15
CA LEU A 72 0.31 10.84 2.06
C LEU A 72 1.50 11.30 2.91
N LYS A 73 1.59 10.84 4.17
CA LYS A 73 2.70 11.17 5.06
C LYS A 73 4.04 10.68 4.51
N LEU A 74 4.12 9.45 4.02
CA LEU A 74 5.32 8.91 3.41
C LEU A 74 5.74 9.72 2.17
N ALA A 75 4.78 10.01 1.29
CA ALA A 75 5.04 10.82 0.11
C ALA A 75 5.55 12.22 0.47
N LYS A 76 5.01 12.83 1.55
CA LYS A 76 5.48 14.14 2.05
C LYS A 76 6.91 14.06 2.57
N MET A 77 7.26 13.03 3.33
CA MET A 77 8.63 12.84 3.83
C MET A 77 9.62 12.68 2.67
N LEU A 78 9.27 11.86 1.67
CA LEU A 78 10.11 11.69 0.47
C LEU A 78 10.24 12.98 -0.34
N GLN A 79 9.13 13.69 -0.55
CA GLN A 79 9.11 14.95 -1.29
C GLN A 79 9.99 16.02 -0.63
N ASP A 80 9.90 16.14 0.71
CA ASP A 80 10.68 17.14 1.46
C ASP A 80 12.17 16.84 1.45
N ASP A 81 12.53 15.60 1.58
CA ASP A 81 13.91 15.17 1.68
C ASP A 81 14.62 15.15 0.30
N LEU A 82 13.95 14.64 -0.72
CA LEU A 82 14.51 14.48 -2.05
C LEU A 82 14.30 15.71 -2.96
N ASN A 83 13.41 16.61 -2.56
CA ASN A 83 12.99 17.77 -3.34
C ASN A 83 12.50 17.40 -4.76
N ILE A 84 11.77 16.28 -4.88
CA ILE A 84 11.13 15.82 -6.11
C ILE A 84 9.63 15.63 -5.91
N PRO A 85 8.80 15.77 -6.96
CA PRO A 85 7.40 15.38 -6.89
C PRO A 85 7.23 13.88 -6.64
N ILE A 86 6.15 13.51 -5.94
CA ILE A 86 5.79 12.12 -5.69
C ILE A 86 4.38 11.86 -6.23
N ALA A 87 4.21 10.83 -7.04
CA ALA A 87 2.92 10.27 -7.37
C ALA A 87 2.68 9.02 -6.51
N ILE A 88 1.53 8.96 -5.82
CA ILE A 88 1.18 7.81 -4.99
C ILE A 88 -0.20 7.29 -5.38
N PHE A 89 -0.28 6.03 -5.79
CA PHE A 89 -1.49 5.39 -6.25
C PHE A 89 -2.00 4.43 -5.17
N ASN A 90 -3.05 4.81 -4.47
CA ASN A 90 -3.70 3.92 -3.53
C ASN A 90 -4.79 3.12 -4.24
N GLY A 91 -4.68 1.79 -4.24
CA GLY A 91 -5.63 0.83 -4.79
C GLY A 91 -6.19 -0.11 -3.74
N ALA A 92 -6.01 0.19 -2.47
CA ALA A 92 -6.48 -0.65 -1.38
C ALA A 92 -8.01 -0.78 -1.37
N HIS A 93 -8.48 -1.89 -0.77
CA HIS A 93 -9.91 -2.18 -0.63
C HIS A 93 -10.18 -2.89 0.69
N GLY A 94 -10.94 -2.26 1.56
CA GLY A 94 -11.21 -2.74 2.93
C GLY A 94 -11.86 -4.12 2.98
N GLY A 95 -11.46 -4.90 3.98
CA GLY A 95 -12.06 -6.21 4.26
C GLY A 95 -11.74 -7.34 3.26
N GLN A 96 -10.90 -7.09 2.26
CA GLN A 96 -10.66 -8.06 1.20
C GLN A 96 -9.47 -8.99 1.47
N PRO A 97 -9.61 -10.29 1.14
CA PRO A 97 -8.52 -11.26 1.18
C PRO A 97 -7.56 -11.08 -0.02
N ILE A 98 -6.38 -11.67 0.06
CA ILE A 98 -5.34 -11.55 -0.98
C ILE A 98 -5.81 -12.02 -2.36
N GLU A 99 -6.74 -12.95 -2.40
CA GLU A 99 -7.36 -13.48 -3.62
C GLU A 99 -8.10 -12.41 -4.43
N PHE A 100 -8.65 -11.39 -3.75
CA PHE A 100 -9.35 -10.27 -4.40
C PHE A 100 -8.42 -9.38 -5.25
N PHE A 101 -7.15 -9.34 -4.90
CA PHE A 101 -6.16 -8.47 -5.56
C PHE A 101 -5.44 -9.15 -6.73
N GLN A 102 -5.69 -10.43 -6.99
CA GLN A 102 -5.04 -11.17 -8.07
C GLN A 102 -5.36 -10.58 -9.44
N ALA A 103 -4.42 -10.72 -10.38
CA ALA A 103 -4.58 -10.29 -11.78
C ALA A 103 -5.44 -11.30 -12.56
N PRO A 104 -6.70 -10.99 -12.93
CA PRO A 104 -7.47 -11.88 -13.80
C PRO A 104 -6.99 -11.77 -15.25
N GLY A 105 -7.27 -12.79 -16.07
CA GLY A 105 -6.80 -12.84 -17.45
C GLY A 105 -7.19 -11.68 -18.38
N ASN A 106 -8.21 -10.88 -17.99
CA ASN A 106 -8.71 -9.73 -18.76
C ASN A 106 -8.42 -8.37 -18.16
N TYR A 107 -7.55 -8.30 -17.15
CA TYR A 107 -7.32 -7.04 -16.39
C TYR A 107 -6.83 -5.87 -17.26
N ALA A 108 -6.09 -6.14 -18.31
CA ALA A 108 -5.53 -5.10 -19.18
C ALA A 108 -6.60 -4.35 -20.01
N THR A 109 -7.78 -4.92 -20.16
CA THR A 109 -8.90 -4.36 -20.93
C THR A 109 -10.16 -4.14 -20.09
N SER A 110 -10.12 -4.40 -18.78
CA SER A 110 -11.27 -4.34 -17.89
C SER A 110 -10.93 -3.77 -16.53
N THR A 111 -11.73 -2.81 -16.10
CA THR A 111 -11.69 -2.20 -14.76
C THR A 111 -12.61 -2.91 -13.74
N SER A 112 -13.12 -4.10 -14.07
CA SER A 112 -14.01 -4.87 -13.19
C SER A 112 -13.30 -5.42 -11.94
N SER A 113 -11.98 -5.68 -12.03
CA SER A 113 -11.18 -6.15 -10.91
C SER A 113 -10.41 -5.00 -10.24
N ASN A 114 -10.01 -5.20 -9.00
CA ASN A 114 -9.13 -4.26 -8.30
C ASN A 114 -7.79 -4.10 -9.03
N TYR A 115 -7.17 -5.21 -9.46
CA TYR A 115 -5.95 -5.19 -10.25
C TYR A 115 -6.11 -4.39 -11.56
N GLY A 116 -7.20 -4.64 -12.30
CA GLY A 116 -7.48 -3.94 -13.56
C GLY A 116 -7.67 -2.43 -13.37
N ARG A 117 -8.26 -1.99 -12.26
CA ARG A 117 -8.38 -0.56 -11.93
C ARG A 117 -7.03 0.10 -11.69
N MET A 118 -6.13 -0.54 -10.96
CA MET A 118 -4.76 -0.03 -10.77
C MET A 118 -4.00 0.00 -12.08
N TYR A 119 -4.06 -1.07 -12.86
CA TYR A 119 -3.45 -1.14 -14.19
C TYR A 119 -3.94 0.00 -15.10
N TYR A 120 -5.25 0.25 -15.15
CA TYR A 120 -5.85 1.34 -15.93
C TYR A 120 -5.26 2.69 -15.55
N ARG A 121 -5.23 3.03 -14.27
CA ARG A 121 -4.70 4.33 -13.78
C ARG A 121 -3.25 4.55 -14.19
N LEU A 122 -2.41 3.55 -14.08
CA LEU A 122 -0.99 3.62 -14.45
C LEU A 122 -0.78 3.60 -15.96
N ASN A 123 -1.67 2.94 -16.72
CA ASN A 123 -1.64 2.93 -18.18
C ASN A 123 -2.04 4.30 -18.75
N GLU A 124 -3.14 4.88 -18.29
CA GLU A 124 -3.63 6.18 -18.75
C GLU A 124 -2.64 7.32 -18.48
N THR A 125 -1.92 7.22 -17.38
CA THR A 125 -0.88 8.21 -17.04
C THR A 125 0.46 7.97 -17.73
N GLY A 126 0.66 6.81 -18.37
CA GLY A 126 1.95 6.41 -18.95
C GLY A 126 3.02 6.09 -17.90
N LEU A 127 2.66 5.91 -16.63
CA LEU A 127 3.60 5.80 -15.51
C LEU A 127 3.95 4.36 -15.11
N LYS A 128 3.55 3.35 -15.87
CA LYS A 128 3.87 1.95 -15.57
C LYS A 128 5.36 1.69 -15.35
N ALA A 129 6.21 2.29 -16.19
CA ALA A 129 7.66 2.15 -16.07
C ALA A 129 8.29 3.08 -15.02
N ASN A 130 7.51 3.91 -14.32
CA ASN A 130 7.99 4.81 -13.29
C ASN A 130 7.72 4.32 -11.87
N VAL A 131 6.98 3.21 -11.72
CA VAL A 131 6.71 2.62 -10.40
C VAL A 131 8.00 2.06 -9.83
N ARG A 132 8.42 2.60 -8.68
CA ARG A 132 9.65 2.20 -7.99
C ARG A 132 9.40 1.21 -6.86
N GLY A 133 8.25 1.29 -6.19
CA GLY A 133 7.96 0.40 -5.07
C GLY A 133 6.47 0.16 -4.85
N ILE A 134 6.16 -1.00 -4.27
CA ILE A 134 4.82 -1.37 -3.82
C ILE A 134 4.82 -1.55 -2.31
N LEU A 135 3.87 -0.88 -1.65
CA LEU A 135 3.65 -0.91 -0.21
C LEU A 135 2.37 -1.73 0.05
N TRP A 136 2.55 -2.91 0.63
CA TRP A 136 1.49 -3.92 0.82
C TRP A 136 1.10 -4.06 2.28
N SER A 137 -0.15 -3.67 2.63
CA SER A 137 -0.71 -3.85 3.97
C SER A 137 -2.01 -4.66 3.88
N GLN A 138 -1.90 -5.98 4.05
CA GLN A 138 -3.00 -6.93 3.95
C GLN A 138 -2.69 -8.20 4.76
N GLY A 139 -3.70 -8.89 5.26
CA GLY A 139 -3.54 -10.17 5.94
C GLY A 139 -4.61 -10.46 6.99
N GLU A 140 -5.29 -9.44 7.49
CA GLU A 140 -6.33 -9.61 8.51
C GLU A 140 -7.49 -10.45 7.96
N ALA A 141 -7.97 -10.19 6.73
CA ALA A 141 -9.04 -10.96 6.11
C ALA A 141 -8.67 -12.44 5.91
N ASN A 142 -7.41 -12.73 5.59
CA ASN A 142 -6.91 -14.09 5.47
C ASN A 142 -6.60 -14.76 6.83
N SER A 143 -6.74 -14.02 7.94
CA SER A 143 -6.57 -14.53 9.31
C SER A 143 -7.89 -14.95 9.98
N PHE A 144 -9.01 -14.90 9.26
CA PHE A 144 -10.32 -15.30 9.80
C PHE A 144 -10.43 -16.83 9.91
N GLY A 145 -11.25 -17.31 10.85
CA GLY A 145 -11.48 -18.73 11.05
C GLY A 145 -10.17 -19.51 11.29
N SER A 146 -9.92 -20.54 10.51
CA SER A 146 -8.67 -21.32 10.60
C SER A 146 -7.46 -20.58 10.01
N GLY A 147 -7.68 -19.46 9.34
CA GLY A 147 -6.69 -18.72 8.57
C GLY A 147 -6.24 -19.44 7.29
N LEU A 148 -5.85 -18.65 6.29
CA LEU A 148 -5.20 -19.20 5.09
C LEU A 148 -3.86 -19.86 5.49
N ALA A 149 -3.53 -20.98 4.86
CA ALA A 149 -2.25 -21.65 5.13
C ALA A 149 -1.08 -20.74 4.73
N THR A 150 0.00 -20.75 5.51
CA THR A 150 1.21 -19.95 5.30
C THR A 150 1.73 -20.05 3.87
N GLN A 151 1.90 -21.26 3.36
CA GLN A 151 2.38 -21.48 1.98
C GLN A 151 1.40 -20.96 0.92
N SER A 152 0.09 -21.09 1.16
CA SER A 152 -0.93 -20.60 0.22
C SER A 152 -0.90 -19.07 0.11
N TYR A 153 -0.75 -18.36 1.24
CA TYR A 153 -0.60 -16.91 1.24
C TYR A 153 0.67 -16.47 0.49
N MET A 154 1.79 -17.15 0.75
CA MET A 154 3.06 -16.88 0.07
C MET A 154 2.95 -17.09 -1.44
N ASN A 155 2.29 -18.17 -1.88
CA ASN A 155 2.09 -18.44 -3.30
C ASN A 155 1.27 -17.32 -3.95
N LEU A 156 0.14 -16.92 -3.36
CA LEU A 156 -0.71 -15.84 -3.87
C LEU A 156 0.03 -14.48 -3.91
N PHE A 157 0.88 -14.20 -2.91
CA PHE A 157 1.69 -12.99 -2.94
C PHE A 157 2.74 -13.04 -4.06
N ASN A 158 3.38 -14.18 -4.27
CA ASN A 158 4.37 -14.36 -5.34
C ASN A 158 3.73 -14.28 -6.74
N ASP A 159 2.50 -14.80 -6.91
CA ASP A 159 1.74 -14.67 -8.15
C ASP A 159 1.43 -13.18 -8.41
N LEU A 160 0.99 -12.46 -7.39
CA LEU A 160 0.71 -11.04 -7.47
C LEU A 160 1.99 -10.22 -7.74
N LYS A 161 3.09 -10.53 -7.07
CA LYS A 161 4.40 -9.93 -7.31
C LYS A 161 4.86 -10.14 -8.76
N THR A 162 4.69 -11.35 -9.28
CA THR A 162 5.02 -11.67 -10.67
C THR A 162 4.19 -10.84 -11.65
N ALA A 163 2.89 -10.72 -11.41
CA ALA A 163 2.02 -9.88 -12.23
C ALA A 163 2.45 -8.41 -12.19
N TRP A 164 2.75 -7.87 -11.01
CA TRP A 164 3.24 -6.50 -10.87
C TRP A 164 4.56 -6.26 -11.62
N LEU A 165 5.53 -7.17 -11.52
CA LEU A 165 6.81 -7.04 -12.22
C LEU A 165 6.65 -7.11 -13.76
N ASN A 166 5.68 -7.87 -14.26
CA ASN A 166 5.36 -7.91 -15.69
C ASN A 166 4.75 -6.59 -16.18
N ASP A 167 3.91 -5.95 -15.37
CA ASP A 167 3.19 -4.73 -15.75
C ASP A 167 3.97 -3.45 -15.43
N TYR A 168 4.79 -3.48 -14.39
CA TYR A 168 5.58 -2.35 -13.87
C TYR A 168 7.06 -2.74 -13.79
N PRO A 169 7.76 -2.73 -14.92
CA PRO A 169 9.06 -3.42 -15.07
C PRO A 169 10.21 -2.82 -14.25
N ASN A 170 10.05 -1.61 -13.72
CA ASN A 170 11.09 -0.92 -12.96
C ASN A 170 10.83 -0.90 -11.44
N ILE A 171 9.95 -1.77 -10.93
CA ILE A 171 9.83 -1.95 -9.47
C ILE A 171 11.15 -2.45 -8.91
N GLU A 172 11.69 -1.71 -7.96
CA GLU A 172 12.94 -2.03 -7.27
C GLU A 172 12.70 -2.82 -5.99
N HIS A 173 11.59 -2.52 -5.27
CA HIS A 173 11.35 -3.12 -3.96
C HIS A 173 9.87 -3.25 -3.58
N PHE A 174 9.56 -4.22 -2.71
CA PHE A 174 8.25 -4.47 -2.13
C PHE A 174 8.33 -4.33 -0.61
N TYR A 175 7.37 -3.64 -0.02
CA TYR A 175 7.32 -3.39 1.42
C TYR A 175 6.08 -4.05 2.00
N VAL A 176 6.27 -5.09 2.81
CA VAL A 176 5.19 -5.83 3.45
C VAL A 176 5.02 -5.31 4.88
N PHE A 177 3.84 -4.78 5.18
CA PHE A 177 3.47 -4.38 6.53
C PHE A 177 2.97 -5.62 7.27
N GLN A 178 3.73 -6.09 8.26
CA GLN A 178 3.33 -7.27 9.02
C GLN A 178 2.11 -6.96 9.88
N THR A 179 1.06 -7.75 9.71
CA THR A 179 -0.16 -7.61 10.50
C THR A 179 0.11 -7.81 11.99
N ARG A 180 -0.66 -7.13 12.84
CA ARG A 180 -0.61 -7.30 14.29
C ARG A 180 -1.84 -8.04 14.81
N ASP A 181 -1.84 -8.34 16.10
CA ASP A 181 -3.02 -8.83 16.79
C ASP A 181 -4.06 -7.71 16.90
N CYS A 182 -5.28 -7.98 16.41
CA CYS A 182 -6.38 -7.03 16.37
C CYS A 182 -7.72 -7.77 16.57
N ASP A 183 -8.76 -7.01 16.88
CA ASP A 183 -10.14 -7.52 17.00
C ASP A 183 -10.90 -7.46 15.67
N CYS A 184 -10.17 -7.48 14.55
CA CYS A 184 -10.72 -7.42 13.19
C CYS A 184 -11.46 -8.69 12.74
N GLY A 185 -11.95 -9.53 13.66
CA GLY A 185 -12.52 -10.85 13.34
C GLY A 185 -11.47 -11.94 13.14
N THR A 186 -10.19 -11.64 13.37
CA THR A 186 -9.07 -12.56 13.19
C THR A 186 -8.98 -13.55 14.34
N THR A 187 -8.42 -14.73 14.08
CA THR A 187 -8.11 -15.73 15.13
C THR A 187 -6.62 -15.78 15.41
N ALA A 188 -6.22 -16.23 16.60
CA ALA A 188 -4.81 -16.41 16.95
C ALA A 188 -4.09 -17.36 15.96
N ALA A 189 -4.73 -18.48 15.61
CA ALA A 189 -4.18 -19.44 14.66
C ALA A 189 -4.02 -18.86 13.25
N GLY A 190 -5.02 -18.09 12.78
CA GLY A 190 -4.96 -17.42 11.48
C GLY A 190 -3.86 -16.36 11.45
N ARG A 191 -3.78 -15.50 12.47
CA ARG A 191 -2.73 -14.46 12.58
C ARG A 191 -1.32 -15.05 12.54
N LEU A 192 -1.07 -16.14 13.27
CA LEU A 192 0.24 -16.79 13.27
C LEU A 192 0.65 -17.27 11.87
N LYS A 193 -0.27 -17.85 11.10
CA LYS A 193 -0.01 -18.33 9.74
C LYS A 193 0.34 -17.17 8.81
N ILE A 194 -0.40 -16.07 8.87
CA ILE A 194 -0.18 -14.91 8.00
C ILE A 194 1.08 -14.15 8.39
N LYS A 195 1.32 -13.90 9.68
CA LYS A 195 2.58 -13.29 10.14
C LYS A 195 3.80 -14.10 9.72
N GLU A 196 3.71 -15.44 9.83
CA GLU A 196 4.79 -16.32 9.40
C GLU A 196 4.98 -16.27 7.87
N ALA A 197 3.91 -16.21 7.08
CA ALA A 197 4.01 -16.03 5.64
C ALA A 197 4.71 -14.72 5.28
N GLN A 198 4.31 -13.61 5.91
CA GLN A 198 4.91 -12.29 5.69
C GLN A 198 6.40 -12.27 6.07
N ARG A 199 6.78 -12.92 7.18
CA ARG A 199 8.18 -13.06 7.61
C ARG A 199 8.99 -13.88 6.60
N LEU A 200 8.45 -15.01 6.15
CA LEU A 200 9.14 -15.90 5.20
C LEU A 200 9.28 -15.26 3.81
N LEU A 201 8.32 -14.46 3.35
CA LEU A 201 8.45 -13.69 2.11
C LEU A 201 9.71 -12.82 2.15
N ALA A 202 9.91 -12.05 3.24
CA ALA A 202 11.07 -11.17 3.35
C ALA A 202 12.40 -11.93 3.54
N ILE A 203 12.39 -13.10 4.20
CA ILE A 203 13.60 -13.92 4.35
C ILE A 203 14.02 -14.57 3.04
N ASN A 204 13.05 -15.00 2.24
CA ASN A 204 13.31 -15.78 1.02
C ASN A 204 13.58 -14.90 -0.20
N ASP A 205 13.32 -13.59 -0.12
CA ASP A 205 13.42 -12.68 -1.25
C ASP A 205 13.99 -11.32 -0.81
N ALA A 206 15.21 -11.03 -1.23
CA ALA A 206 15.93 -9.80 -0.89
C ALA A 206 15.28 -8.52 -1.44
N THR A 207 14.34 -8.63 -2.37
CA THR A 207 13.55 -7.49 -2.87
C THR A 207 12.31 -7.21 -2.04
N ILE A 208 12.11 -7.91 -0.92
CA ILE A 208 10.99 -7.72 -0.01
C ILE A 208 11.51 -7.30 1.38
N SER A 209 11.15 -6.12 1.83
CA SER A 209 11.33 -5.68 3.20
C SER A 209 10.05 -5.83 4.02
N ILE A 210 10.17 -6.25 5.28
CA ILE A 210 9.05 -6.36 6.20
C ILE A 210 9.11 -5.24 7.26
N MET A 211 7.97 -4.62 7.53
CA MET A 211 7.83 -3.58 8.56
C MET A 211 6.79 -4.03 9.59
N PRO A 212 7.18 -4.29 10.86
CA PRO A 212 6.25 -4.70 11.90
C PRO A 212 5.37 -3.52 12.34
N THR A 213 4.06 -3.79 12.50
CA THR A 213 3.10 -2.82 13.02
C THR A 213 2.89 -2.92 14.54
N THR A 214 3.62 -3.81 15.20
CA THR A 214 3.59 -3.99 16.66
C THR A 214 4.02 -2.71 17.39
N GLY A 215 3.36 -2.40 18.51
CA GLY A 215 3.65 -1.22 19.34
C GLY A 215 3.07 0.09 18.83
N MET A 216 2.24 0.06 17.78
CA MET A 216 1.43 1.21 17.36
C MET A 216 0.09 1.21 18.10
N SER A 217 -0.52 2.37 18.32
CA SER A 217 -1.85 2.46 18.93
C SER A 217 -2.92 1.96 17.96
N LEU A 218 -3.94 1.27 18.46
CA LEU A 218 -5.15 0.98 17.71
C LEU A 218 -6.20 2.06 17.94
N ALA A 219 -7.08 2.26 16.98
CA ALA A 219 -8.29 3.05 17.13
C ALA A 219 -9.30 2.34 18.05
N SER A 220 -10.42 2.99 18.34
CA SER A 220 -11.45 2.47 19.27
C SER A 220 -12.10 1.16 18.80
N ASP A 221 -11.99 0.84 17.52
CA ASP A 221 -12.48 -0.43 16.95
C ASP A 221 -11.49 -1.61 17.14
N ASN A 222 -10.34 -1.38 17.75
CA ASN A 222 -9.26 -2.36 17.96
C ASN A 222 -8.79 -3.06 16.68
N CYS A 223 -9.02 -2.45 15.52
CA CYS A 223 -8.69 -3.01 14.20
C CYS A 223 -7.83 -2.05 13.38
N HIS A 224 -8.25 -0.81 13.30
CA HIS A 224 -7.58 0.22 12.55
C HIS A 224 -6.70 1.09 13.45
N TYR A 225 -6.06 2.09 12.86
CA TYR A 225 -5.11 2.94 13.55
C TYR A 225 -5.57 4.41 13.54
N PRO A 226 -5.41 5.17 14.62
CA PRO A 226 -5.49 6.62 14.58
C PRO A 226 -4.31 7.18 13.79
N PHE A 227 -4.36 8.45 13.36
CA PHE A 227 -3.23 9.03 12.64
C PHE A 227 -1.97 9.11 13.51
N GLY A 228 -1.98 9.86 14.62
CA GLY A 228 -0.77 10.24 15.36
C GLY A 228 0.14 9.10 15.82
N ASN A 229 -0.39 8.13 16.58
CA ASN A 229 0.39 6.98 17.08
C ASN A 229 0.16 5.69 16.30
N GLY A 230 -0.46 5.79 15.12
CA GLY A 230 -0.81 4.68 14.24
C GLY A 230 -0.30 4.91 12.83
N TYR A 231 -1.13 5.46 11.94
CA TYR A 231 -0.77 5.62 10.52
C TYR A 231 0.43 6.56 10.30
N GLU A 232 0.64 7.57 11.14
CA GLU A 232 1.87 8.35 11.06
C GLU A 232 3.13 7.48 11.30
N LYS A 233 3.02 6.48 12.21
CA LYS A 233 4.12 5.54 12.44
C LYS A 233 4.31 4.53 11.32
N PHE A 234 3.25 4.17 10.56
CA PHE A 234 3.43 3.42 9.32
C PHE A 234 4.41 4.15 8.39
N ALA A 235 4.15 5.43 8.15
CA ALA A 235 5.01 6.24 7.29
C ALA A 235 6.43 6.40 7.85
N THR A 236 6.57 6.78 9.12
CA THR A 236 7.88 7.05 9.71
C THR A 236 8.76 5.81 9.90
N ARG A 237 8.16 4.62 10.04
CA ARG A 237 8.91 3.36 10.10
C ARG A 237 9.27 2.80 8.74
N ILE A 238 8.40 2.96 7.72
CA ILE A 238 8.70 2.48 6.37
C ILE A 238 9.65 3.41 5.62
N TYR A 239 9.65 4.70 5.92
CA TYR A 239 10.49 5.70 5.28
C TYR A 239 11.99 5.34 5.24
N PRO A 240 12.66 4.96 6.34
CA PRO A 240 14.07 4.56 6.30
C PRO A 240 14.31 3.31 5.44
N LEU A 241 13.36 2.36 5.39
CA LEU A 241 13.49 1.20 4.49
C LEU A 241 13.44 1.65 3.02
N VAL A 242 12.50 2.53 2.66
CA VAL A 242 12.41 3.09 1.31
C VAL A 242 13.68 3.86 0.95
N LYS A 243 14.21 4.66 1.86
CA LYS A 243 15.46 5.41 1.64
C LYS A 243 16.66 4.48 1.44
N ARG A 244 16.74 3.40 2.19
CA ARG A 244 17.79 2.39 2.03
C ARG A 244 17.69 1.66 0.69
N ASP A 245 16.49 1.12 0.39
CA ASP A 245 16.32 0.14 -0.68
C ASP A 245 16.22 0.77 -2.07
N ILE A 246 15.67 1.99 -2.15
CA ILE A 246 15.43 2.69 -3.42
C ILE A 246 16.44 3.82 -3.64
N TYR A 247 16.87 4.51 -2.58
CA TYR A 247 17.75 5.68 -2.71
C TYR A 247 19.19 5.42 -2.24
N GLY A 248 19.49 4.19 -1.81
CA GLY A 248 20.85 3.76 -1.49
C GLY A 248 21.41 4.40 -0.21
N GLU A 249 20.57 4.94 0.66
CA GLU A 249 21.03 5.53 1.92
C GLU A 249 21.40 4.45 2.94
N SER A 250 22.53 4.65 3.60
CA SER A 250 22.96 3.78 4.69
C SER A 250 22.43 4.30 6.03
N PHE A 251 21.81 3.43 6.82
CA PHE A 251 21.39 3.74 8.19
C PHE A 251 22.31 3.03 9.19
N THR A 252 22.69 3.74 10.24
CA THR A 252 23.53 3.19 11.32
C THR A 252 22.75 2.37 12.33
N GLN A 253 21.43 2.43 12.30
CA GLN A 253 20.53 1.64 13.17
C GLN A 253 19.97 0.45 12.42
N ASN A 254 19.88 -0.70 13.12
CA ASN A 254 19.20 -1.88 12.58
C ASN A 254 17.69 -1.62 12.58
N ILE A 255 17.12 -1.34 11.40
CA ILE A 255 15.70 -1.03 11.19
C ILE A 255 14.86 -2.28 10.88
N ASP A 256 15.51 -3.44 10.76
CA ASP A 256 14.87 -4.73 10.46
C ASP A 256 14.61 -5.56 11.74
N ALA A 257 14.73 -4.98 12.93
CA ALA A 257 14.58 -5.67 14.22
C ALA A 257 13.15 -5.59 14.77
#